data_c9fb5b2fbef8c1ec5a613736a6700435
#
_entry.id   c9fb5b2fbef8c1ec5a613736a6700435
#
_cell.length_a   1.000
_cell.length_b   1.000
_cell.length_c   1.000
_cell.angle_alpha   90.00
_cell.angle_beta   90.00
_cell.angle_gamma   90.00
#
_symmetry.space_group_name_H-M   'P 1'
#
loop_
_entity.id
_entity.type
_entity.pdbx_description
1 polymer ?
#
loop_
_entity_poly.entity_id
_entity_poly.type
_entity_poly.pdbx_seq_one_letter_code
_entity_poly.pdbx_strand_id
1 'polypeptide(L)'
;MKRIIDEKDIERDRARNFFDRHYLNLASGILNYDDYVYLGNEKFKKCRFCGKKEGEVTFDEKAHVFPQCIGNEFLLSYYECDSCNKFFGGKLEGEFSNCFSFYHSLYKIKGKKKVPV
;
A
#
# COMPACT_ATOMS: atom_id res chain seq x y z
N MET A 1 -16.41 -9.37 -36.69
CA MET A 1 -14.95 -9.32 -36.51
C MET A 1 -14.56 -10.38 -35.50
N LYS A 2 -13.83 -11.42 -35.86
CA LYS A 2 -13.37 -12.45 -34.93
C LYS A 2 -12.24 -11.86 -34.10
N ARG A 3 -12.44 -11.78 -32.77
CA ARG A 3 -11.39 -11.40 -31.85
C ARG A 3 -10.34 -12.52 -31.80
N ILE A 4 -9.12 -12.24 -32.21
CA ILE A 4 -8.00 -13.18 -32.06
C ILE A 4 -7.64 -13.15 -30.58
N ILE A 5 -7.78 -14.31 -29.90
CA ILE A 5 -7.38 -14.47 -28.50
C ILE A 5 -5.87 -14.64 -28.48
N ASP A 6 -5.14 -13.70 -27.90
CA ASP A 6 -3.69 -13.74 -27.73
C ASP A 6 -3.32 -14.64 -26.52
N GLU A 7 -2.14 -15.26 -26.54
CA GLU A 7 -1.60 -16.02 -25.40
C GLU A 7 -1.60 -15.22 -24.10
N LYS A 8 -1.32 -13.92 -24.18
CA LYS A 8 -1.39 -12.99 -23.03
C LYS A 8 -2.80 -12.84 -22.46
N ASP A 9 -3.83 -12.97 -23.28
CA ASP A 9 -5.23 -12.94 -22.81
C ASP A 9 -5.56 -14.21 -22.04
N ILE A 10 -5.05 -15.36 -22.48
CA ILE A 10 -5.22 -16.65 -21.80
C ILE A 10 -4.51 -16.66 -20.45
N GLU A 11 -3.29 -16.13 -20.37
CA GLU A 11 -2.55 -16.03 -19.10
C GLU A 11 -3.24 -15.08 -18.11
N ARG A 12 -3.74 -13.94 -18.57
CA ARG A 12 -4.52 -13.02 -17.74
C ARG A 12 -5.80 -13.66 -17.19
N ASP A 13 -6.51 -14.40 -18.01
CA ASP A 13 -7.73 -15.09 -17.59
C ASP A 13 -7.43 -16.23 -16.59
N ARG A 14 -6.32 -16.95 -16.75
CA ARG A 14 -5.86 -17.94 -15.78
C ARG A 14 -5.53 -17.32 -14.43
N ALA A 15 -4.78 -16.24 -14.43
CA ALA A 15 -4.43 -15.50 -13.20
C ALA A 15 -5.69 -14.95 -12.51
N ARG A 16 -6.60 -14.33 -13.26
CA ARG A 16 -7.87 -13.82 -12.74
C ARG A 16 -8.69 -14.96 -12.12
N ASN A 17 -8.88 -16.06 -12.83
CA ASN A 17 -9.62 -17.22 -12.32
C ASN A 17 -9.01 -17.84 -11.07
N PHE A 18 -7.68 -17.83 -10.95
CA PHE A 18 -7.00 -18.28 -9.74
C PHE A 18 -7.32 -17.36 -8.56
N PHE A 19 -7.20 -16.04 -8.72
CA PHE A 19 -7.50 -15.11 -7.67
C PHE A 19 -8.98 -15.12 -7.27
N ASP A 20 -9.89 -15.17 -8.21
CA ASP A 20 -11.34 -15.21 -7.96
C ASP A 20 -11.78 -16.46 -7.19
N ARG A 21 -11.05 -17.57 -7.34
CA ARG A 21 -11.34 -18.81 -6.60
C ARG A 21 -10.75 -18.87 -5.20
N HIS A 22 -9.64 -18.19 -4.95
CA HIS A 22 -8.87 -18.35 -3.71
C HIS A 22 -8.90 -17.10 -2.81
N TYR A 23 -9.31 -15.96 -3.33
CA TYR A 23 -9.30 -14.69 -2.61
C TYR A 23 -10.61 -13.94 -2.79
N LEU A 24 -11.09 -13.35 -1.70
CA LEU A 24 -12.18 -12.40 -1.75
C LEU A 24 -11.61 -11.01 -2.02
N ASN A 25 -12.00 -10.39 -3.13
CA ASN A 25 -11.65 -9.00 -3.40
C ASN A 25 -12.45 -8.08 -2.48
N LEU A 26 -11.79 -7.46 -1.50
CA LEU A 26 -12.41 -6.55 -0.54
C LEU A 26 -12.47 -5.11 -1.07
N ALA A 27 -11.50 -4.72 -1.88
CA ALA A 27 -11.45 -3.39 -2.49
C ALA A 27 -10.58 -3.42 -3.74
N SER A 28 -10.97 -2.64 -4.73
CA SER A 28 -10.19 -2.41 -5.94
C SER A 28 -10.34 -0.96 -6.37
N GLY A 29 -9.29 -0.40 -6.97
CA GLY A 29 -9.30 0.98 -7.45
C GLY A 29 -8.07 1.28 -8.28
N ILE A 30 -8.07 2.46 -8.88
CA ILE A 30 -6.95 3.01 -9.63
C ILE A 30 -6.31 4.08 -8.76
N LEU A 31 -5.00 3.99 -8.55
CA LEU A 31 -4.24 5.02 -7.85
C LEU A 31 -3.77 6.07 -8.86
N ASN A 32 -4.20 7.31 -8.66
CA ASN A 32 -3.76 8.46 -9.42
C ASN A 32 -2.82 9.32 -8.57
N TYR A 33 -1.91 10.05 -9.22
CA TYR A 33 -0.92 10.89 -8.51
C TYR A 33 -1.53 12.05 -7.71
N ASP A 34 -2.76 12.43 -8.00
CA ASP A 34 -3.41 13.59 -7.39
C ASP A 34 -4.44 13.23 -6.32
N ASP A 35 -4.78 11.93 -6.16
CA ASP A 35 -5.85 11.49 -5.27
C ASP A 35 -5.35 10.51 -4.21
N TYR A 36 -5.61 10.82 -2.94
CA TYR A 36 -5.40 9.88 -1.84
C TYR A 36 -6.54 8.87 -1.78
N VAL A 37 -6.19 7.59 -1.70
CA VAL A 37 -7.14 6.49 -1.50
C VAL A 37 -6.92 5.92 -0.11
N TYR A 38 -7.99 5.87 0.69
CA TYR A 38 -7.94 5.33 2.04
C TYR A 38 -8.61 3.97 2.11
N LEU A 39 -7.89 2.98 2.62
CA LEU A 39 -8.48 1.70 3.00
C LEU A 39 -9.07 1.79 4.41
N GLY A 40 -10.30 1.32 4.56
CA GLY A 40 -11.01 1.31 5.82
C GLY A 40 -12.16 2.29 5.89
N ASN A 41 -12.74 2.40 7.09
CA ASN A 41 -13.87 3.28 7.35
C ASN A 41 -13.43 4.45 8.24
N GLU A 42 -13.59 5.66 7.75
CA GLU A 42 -13.26 6.88 8.47
C GLU A 42 -14.03 7.04 9.79
N LYS A 43 -15.28 6.56 9.84
CA LYS A 43 -16.14 6.68 11.01
C LYS A 43 -15.87 5.64 12.10
N PHE A 44 -15.19 4.53 11.77
CA PHE A 44 -14.94 3.42 12.67
C PHE A 44 -13.49 2.97 12.61
N LYS A 45 -12.60 3.87 13.02
CA LYS A 45 -11.16 3.59 13.01
C LYS A 45 -10.78 2.63 14.12
N LYS A 46 -10.14 1.53 13.76
CA LYS A 46 -9.58 0.54 14.67
C LYS A 46 -8.23 0.08 14.16
N CYS A 47 -7.21 0.19 15.01
CA CYS A 47 -5.88 -0.28 14.66
C CYS A 47 -5.83 -1.81 14.58
N ARG A 48 -5.40 -2.36 13.43
CA ARG A 48 -5.28 -3.81 13.25
C ARG A 48 -4.05 -4.39 13.95
N PHE A 49 -3.09 -3.56 14.33
CA PHE A 49 -1.85 -3.99 14.98
C PHE A 49 -1.99 -4.05 16.50
N CYS A 50 -2.46 -2.99 17.14
CA CYS A 50 -2.65 -2.96 18.59
C CYS A 50 -4.09 -3.22 19.05
N GLY A 51 -5.06 -3.28 18.13
CA GLY A 51 -6.47 -3.54 18.42
C GLY A 51 -7.25 -2.38 19.05
N LYS A 52 -6.60 -1.25 19.32
CA LYS A 52 -7.22 -0.08 19.94
C LYS A 52 -8.05 0.73 18.95
N LYS A 53 -9.07 1.40 19.46
CA LYS A 53 -10.01 2.22 18.69
C LYS A 53 -9.69 3.71 18.83
N GLU A 54 -10.30 4.51 17.95
CA GLU A 54 -10.32 5.95 18.09
C GLU A 54 -10.87 6.37 19.46
N GLY A 55 -10.18 7.31 20.12
CA GLY A 55 -10.43 7.68 21.52
C GLY A 55 -9.44 7.04 22.50
N GLU A 56 -8.99 5.82 22.26
CA GLU A 56 -7.88 5.19 23.00
C GLU A 56 -6.52 5.52 22.39
N VAL A 57 -6.50 5.70 21.07
CA VAL A 57 -5.33 6.11 20.26
C VAL A 57 -5.78 7.10 19.18
N THR A 58 -4.83 7.80 18.60
CA THR A 58 -5.06 8.76 17.51
C THR A 58 -4.79 8.13 16.14
N PHE A 59 -5.41 8.71 15.10
CA PHE A 59 -5.29 8.34 13.69
C PHE A 59 -5.14 9.60 12.83
N ASP A 60 -4.31 10.54 13.27
CA ASP A 60 -4.14 11.84 12.65
C ASP A 60 -3.05 11.85 11.58
N GLU A 61 -2.07 10.94 11.69
CA GLU A 61 -1.00 10.79 10.72
C GLU A 61 -1.43 9.96 9.51
N LYS A 62 -0.82 10.25 8.36
CA LYS A 62 -1.03 9.47 7.14
C LYS A 62 -0.29 8.13 7.23
N ALA A 63 -1.01 7.08 7.57
CA ALA A 63 -0.46 5.72 7.57
C ALA A 63 -0.51 5.13 6.16
N HIS A 64 0.65 4.84 5.57
CA HIS A 64 0.76 4.24 4.25
C HIS A 64 0.53 2.72 4.30
N VAL A 65 -0.32 2.19 3.42
CA VAL A 65 -0.59 0.73 3.34
C VAL A 65 0.66 -0.07 3.00
N PHE A 66 1.47 0.48 2.11
CA PHE A 66 2.82 0.01 1.79
C PHE A 66 3.81 1.13 2.06
N PRO A 67 5.07 0.82 2.40
CA PRO A 67 6.08 1.84 2.67
C PRO A 67 6.26 2.81 1.51
N GLN A 68 6.44 4.08 1.83
CA GLN A 68 6.73 5.12 0.84
C GLN A 68 8.00 4.84 0.03
N CYS A 69 8.98 4.16 0.63
CA CYS A 69 10.24 3.83 -0.04
C CYS A 69 10.08 2.89 -1.24
N ILE A 70 8.96 2.21 -1.38
CA ILE A 70 8.64 1.42 -2.59
C ILE A 70 7.72 2.16 -3.57
N GLY A 71 7.55 3.48 -3.40
CA GLY A 71 6.81 4.35 -4.32
C GLY A 71 5.33 4.57 -3.97
N ASN A 72 4.85 4.12 -2.81
CA ASN A 72 3.48 4.36 -2.39
C ASN A 72 3.34 5.75 -1.72
N GLU A 73 2.79 6.71 -2.42
CA GLU A 73 2.47 8.03 -1.87
C GLU A 73 0.97 8.23 -1.57
N PHE A 74 0.09 7.48 -2.20
CA PHE A 74 -1.34 7.78 -2.29
C PHE A 74 -2.27 6.78 -1.64
N LEU A 75 -1.82 5.53 -1.42
CA LEU A 75 -2.64 4.50 -0.77
C LEU A 75 -2.40 4.51 0.73
N LEU A 76 -3.39 5.00 1.47
CA LEU A 76 -3.38 5.20 2.90
C LEU A 76 -4.35 4.27 3.62
N SER A 77 -4.30 4.22 4.94
CA SER A 77 -5.12 3.32 5.75
C SER A 77 -5.65 4.00 7.00
N TYR A 78 -6.93 3.74 7.30
CA TYR A 78 -7.54 4.03 8.60
C TYR A 78 -7.38 2.88 9.62
N TYR A 79 -6.64 1.82 9.27
CA TYR A 79 -6.44 0.64 10.12
C TYR A 79 -5.16 0.68 10.93
N GLU A 80 -4.41 1.77 10.91
CA GLU A 80 -3.17 1.92 11.64
C GLU A 80 -3.17 3.21 12.44
N CYS A 81 -2.99 3.10 13.76
CA CYS A 81 -2.91 4.27 14.64
C CYS A 81 -1.52 4.92 14.59
N ASP A 82 -1.44 6.19 15.00
CA ASP A 82 -0.22 6.98 14.96
C ASP A 82 0.95 6.35 15.74
N SER A 83 0.66 5.72 16.88
CA SER A 83 1.69 5.04 17.66
C SER A 83 2.31 3.85 16.93
N CYS A 84 1.47 3.03 16.26
CA CYS A 84 1.94 1.89 15.48
C CYS A 84 2.66 2.35 14.21
N ASN A 85 2.13 3.35 13.52
CA ASN A 85 2.76 3.96 12.36
C ASN A 85 4.16 4.51 12.69
N LYS A 86 4.31 5.20 13.82
CA LYS A 86 5.60 5.67 14.33
C LYS A 86 6.57 4.54 14.66
N PHE A 87 6.07 3.49 15.29
CA PHE A 87 6.89 2.33 15.63
C PHE A 87 7.43 1.64 14.38
N PHE A 88 6.59 1.36 13.39
CA PHE A 88 7.01 0.72 12.15
C PHE A 88 7.91 1.63 11.31
N GLY A 89 7.56 2.91 11.16
CA GLY A 89 8.36 3.88 10.44
C GLY A 89 9.75 4.09 11.03
N GLY A 90 9.87 4.07 12.36
CA GLY A 90 11.14 4.27 13.05
C GLY A 90 12.05 3.03 13.10
N LYS A 91 11.48 1.83 13.13
CA LYS A 91 12.25 0.59 13.35
C LYS A 91 12.36 -0.32 12.14
N LEU A 92 11.36 -0.36 11.27
CA LEU A 92 11.31 -1.31 10.17
C LEU A 92 11.51 -0.67 8.80
N GLU A 93 10.83 0.44 8.54
CA GLU A 93 10.88 1.07 7.20
C GLU A 93 12.24 1.64 6.86
N GLY A 94 12.98 2.14 7.85
CA GLY A 94 14.34 2.64 7.66
C GLY A 94 15.29 1.55 7.20
N GLU A 95 15.29 0.41 7.88
CA GLU A 95 16.11 -0.74 7.52
C GLU A 95 15.70 -1.34 6.19
N PHE A 96 14.39 -1.44 5.93
CA PHE A 96 13.86 -1.88 4.66
C PHE A 96 14.30 -0.96 3.50
N SER A 97 14.21 0.37 3.70
CA SER A 97 14.65 1.35 2.72
C SER A 97 16.15 1.26 2.44
N ASN A 98 16.98 1.05 3.47
CA ASN A 98 18.42 0.88 3.32
C ASN A 98 18.77 -0.38 2.52
N CYS A 99 18.08 -1.49 2.80
CA CYS A 99 18.27 -2.75 2.07
C CYS A 99 17.99 -2.60 0.56
N PHE A 100 17.02 -1.78 0.20
CA PHE A 100 16.61 -1.56 -1.19
C PHE A 100 17.16 -0.27 -1.82
N SER A 101 18.11 0.41 -1.19
CA SER A 101 18.66 1.69 -1.65
C SER A 101 19.21 1.67 -3.08
N PHE A 102 19.86 0.57 -3.46
CA PHE A 102 20.37 0.37 -4.83
C PHE A 102 19.22 0.39 -5.86
N TYR A 103 18.15 -0.33 -5.59
CA TYR A 103 16.98 -0.38 -6.46
C TYR A 103 16.25 0.97 -6.52
N HIS A 104 16.19 1.71 -5.41
CA HIS A 104 15.63 3.06 -5.38
C HIS A 104 16.38 4.01 -6.32
N SER A 105 17.73 3.96 -6.30
CA SER A 105 18.56 4.77 -7.20
C SER A 105 18.38 4.36 -8.66
N LEU A 106 18.40 3.06 -8.95
CA LEU A 106 18.29 2.53 -10.30
C LEU A 106 16.96 2.86 -10.96
N TYR A 107 15.85 2.69 -10.22
CA TYR A 107 14.50 2.94 -10.71
C TYR A 107 13.97 4.34 -10.38
N LYS A 108 14.78 5.20 -9.78
CA LYS A 108 14.43 6.58 -9.40
C LYS A 108 13.16 6.66 -8.54
N ILE A 109 12.98 5.69 -7.64
CA ILE A 109 11.86 5.67 -6.71
C ILE A 109 12.06 6.73 -5.64
N LYS A 110 11.11 7.65 -5.53
CA LYS A 110 11.12 8.71 -4.54
C LYS A 110 10.69 8.18 -3.16
N GLY A 111 11.53 8.33 -2.16
CA GLY A 111 11.19 8.11 -0.76
C GLY A 111 10.64 9.35 -0.06
N LYS A 112 10.59 9.33 1.29
CA LYS A 112 10.08 10.45 2.12
C LYS A 112 10.77 11.80 1.84
N LYS A 113 12.05 11.79 1.49
CA LYS A 113 12.85 13.02 1.35
C LYS A 113 13.30 13.28 -0.08
N LYS A 114 13.95 12.34 -0.71
CA LYS A 114 14.51 12.46 -2.07
C LYS A 114 14.73 11.08 -2.70
N VAL A 115 14.91 11.06 -4.03
CA VAL A 115 15.45 9.89 -4.72
C VAL A 115 16.90 9.70 -4.26
N PRO A 116 17.32 8.51 -3.79
CA PRO A 116 18.70 8.23 -3.44
C PRO A 116 19.61 8.44 -4.66
N VAL A 117 20.73 9.02 -4.41
CA VAL A 117 21.75 9.27 -5.46
C VAL A 117 22.69 8.09 -5.54
#